data_6471f73a1d28017434d921cf02af3f5f
#
_entry.id   6471f73a1d28017434d921cf02af3f5f
#
_cell.length_a   1.000
_cell.length_b   1.000
_cell.length_c   1.000
_cell.angle_alpha   90.00
_cell.angle_beta   90.00
_cell.angle_gamma   90.00
#
_symmetry.space_group_name_H-M   'P 1'
#
loop_
_entity.id
_entity.type
_entity.pdbx_description
1 polymer ?
#
loop_
_entity_poly.entity_id
_entity_poly.type
_entity_poly.pdbx_seq_one_letter_code
_entity_poly.pdbx_strand_id
1 'polypeptide(L)'
;PKSLILKINDVPINSWDDLTSYLSNSTYETINLVYEFENKINSLNITPIDGKIGIKPSIDKMKIMTENIIFTNLSFTQALKSSFLKPIEDLSLQFWGFSQIINGSMGFDGLGGPVKITQEAGKAARYGMPYFLGFMATISTILGFMNILPIPGLDGGHAFMTIIEGVSRKKIPINIKMTIQSIAVFFLLGLTFIILLNDLRNLF
;
A
#
# COMPACT_ATOMS: atom_id res chain seq x y z
N PRO A 1 -2.80 -7.93 20.35
CA PRO A 1 -1.81 -8.77 21.02
C PRO A 1 -1.11 -9.65 19.98
N LYS A 2 0.24 -9.74 20.08
CA LYS A 2 1.03 -10.58 19.19
C LYS A 2 0.99 -12.00 19.76
N SER A 3 0.38 -12.94 19.03
CA SER A 3 0.33 -14.35 19.39
C SER A 3 1.03 -15.16 18.28
N LEU A 4 1.76 -16.19 18.67
CA LEU A 4 2.38 -17.11 17.73
C LEU A 4 1.49 -18.36 17.59
N ILE A 5 1.02 -18.65 16.39
CA ILE A 5 0.27 -19.89 16.13
C ILE A 5 1.27 -21.02 16.04
N LEU A 6 1.04 -22.06 16.82
CA LEU A 6 1.93 -23.22 16.91
C LEU A 6 1.38 -24.37 16.06
N LYS A 7 0.08 -24.68 16.18
CA LYS A 7 -0.55 -25.80 15.45
C LYS A 7 -2.04 -25.61 15.32
N ILE A 8 -2.61 -26.25 14.31
CA ILE A 8 -4.06 -26.42 14.12
C ILE A 8 -4.39 -27.90 14.15
N ASN A 9 -5.31 -28.27 15.03
CA ASN A 9 -5.51 -29.64 15.43
C ASN A 9 -4.15 -30.26 15.79
N ASP A 10 -3.65 -31.25 15.16
CA ASP A 10 -2.32 -31.80 15.43
C ASP A 10 -1.27 -31.44 14.37
N VAL A 11 -1.61 -30.57 13.42
CA VAL A 11 -0.72 -30.16 12.33
C VAL A 11 0.07 -28.90 12.74
N PRO A 12 1.40 -28.96 12.77
CA PRO A 12 2.22 -27.77 13.08
C PRO A 12 2.12 -26.75 11.95
N ILE A 13 2.05 -25.47 12.32
CA ILE A 13 1.98 -24.33 11.40
C ILE A 13 3.27 -23.53 11.56
N ASN A 14 4.08 -23.50 10.52
CA ASN A 14 5.39 -22.84 10.52
C ASN A 14 5.38 -21.53 9.72
N SER A 15 4.41 -21.37 8.83
CA SER A 15 4.30 -20.18 7.96
C SER A 15 2.86 -19.70 7.85
N TRP A 16 2.71 -18.47 7.35
CA TRP A 16 1.38 -17.93 7.03
C TRP A 16 0.71 -18.70 5.87
N ASP A 17 1.51 -19.19 4.92
CA ASP A 17 1.01 -19.95 3.79
C ASP A 17 0.49 -21.34 4.22
N ASP A 18 1.13 -21.98 5.19
CA ASP A 18 0.63 -23.23 5.78
C ASP A 18 -0.74 -23.01 6.43
N LEU A 19 -0.86 -21.90 7.19
CA LEU A 19 -2.11 -21.53 7.84
C LEU A 19 -3.24 -21.30 6.82
N THR A 20 -2.98 -20.50 5.80
CA THR A 20 -4.00 -20.16 4.78
C THR A 20 -4.39 -21.38 3.96
N SER A 21 -3.45 -22.25 3.61
CA SER A 21 -3.70 -23.50 2.89
C SER A 21 -4.54 -24.47 3.71
N TYR A 22 -4.27 -24.60 5.02
CA TYR A 22 -5.06 -25.43 5.92
C TYR A 22 -6.50 -24.91 6.05
N LEU A 23 -6.66 -23.58 6.27
CA LEU A 23 -7.97 -22.97 6.46
C LEU A 23 -8.84 -23.03 5.20
N SER A 24 -8.27 -22.91 4.01
CA SER A 24 -9.02 -22.99 2.75
C SER A 24 -9.63 -24.37 2.53
N ASN A 25 -9.00 -25.42 3.07
CA ASN A 25 -9.47 -26.81 2.99
C ASN A 25 -10.40 -27.22 4.13
N SER A 26 -10.50 -26.42 5.20
CA SER A 26 -11.25 -26.72 6.44
C SER A 26 -12.49 -25.82 6.60
N THR A 27 -13.15 -25.47 5.52
CA THR A 27 -14.33 -24.58 5.55
C THR A 27 -15.48 -25.22 6.32
N TYR A 28 -16.00 -24.50 7.34
CA TYR A 28 -17.11 -24.90 8.22
C TYR A 28 -16.82 -26.04 9.22
N GLU A 29 -15.61 -26.58 9.31
CA GLU A 29 -15.23 -27.51 10.36
C GLU A 29 -14.64 -26.77 11.56
N THR A 30 -15.04 -27.15 12.78
CA THR A 30 -14.42 -26.58 13.99
C THR A 30 -13.00 -27.10 14.13
N ILE A 31 -12.04 -26.19 14.17
CA ILE A 31 -10.62 -26.45 14.34
C ILE A 31 -10.16 -26.05 15.73
N ASN A 32 -9.22 -26.78 16.29
CA ASN A 32 -8.52 -26.43 17.53
C ASN A 32 -7.22 -25.68 17.18
N LEU A 33 -7.20 -24.38 17.46
CA LEU A 33 -6.04 -23.51 17.26
C LEU A 33 -5.22 -23.44 18.54
N VAL A 34 -3.98 -23.89 18.50
CA VAL A 34 -3.03 -23.78 19.60
C VAL A 34 -2.06 -22.62 19.31
N TYR A 35 -1.98 -21.68 20.23
CA TYR A 35 -1.14 -20.49 20.10
C TYR A 35 -0.44 -20.13 21.39
N GLU A 36 0.71 -19.49 21.27
CA GLU A 36 1.46 -18.92 22.37
C GLU A 36 1.17 -17.41 22.49
N PHE A 37 0.82 -17.00 23.70
CA PHE A 37 0.61 -15.61 24.05
C PHE A 37 1.23 -15.35 25.41
N GLU A 38 2.10 -14.34 25.53
CA GLU A 38 2.83 -13.99 26.79
C GLU A 38 3.53 -15.20 27.44
N ASN A 39 4.24 -16.01 26.64
CA ASN A 39 4.92 -17.24 27.06
C ASN A 39 3.98 -18.32 27.65
N LYS A 40 2.68 -18.24 27.39
CA LYS A 40 1.69 -19.25 27.78
C LYS A 40 1.07 -19.89 26.54
N ILE A 41 0.98 -21.21 26.54
CA ILE A 41 0.30 -21.95 25.47
C ILE A 41 -1.20 -21.96 25.79
N ASN A 42 -1.99 -21.51 24.83
CA ASN A 42 -3.44 -21.46 24.90
C ASN A 42 -4.02 -22.24 23.72
N SER A 43 -5.24 -22.72 23.88
CA SER A 43 -5.99 -23.34 22.79
C SER A 43 -7.37 -22.71 22.65
N LEU A 44 -7.86 -22.60 21.42
CA LEU A 44 -9.15 -22.01 21.09
C LEU A 44 -9.81 -22.82 19.97
N ASN A 45 -11.06 -23.22 20.17
CA ASN A 45 -11.86 -23.84 19.13
C ASN A 45 -12.55 -22.76 18.28
N ILE A 46 -12.28 -22.76 16.98
CA ILE A 46 -12.80 -21.77 16.04
C ILE A 46 -13.36 -22.50 14.81
N THR A 47 -14.46 -22.03 14.29
CA THR A 47 -15.02 -22.49 13.00
C THR A 47 -14.71 -21.44 11.94
N PRO A 48 -13.88 -21.75 10.92
CA PRO A 48 -13.61 -20.83 9.82
C PRO A 48 -14.89 -20.53 9.03
N ILE A 49 -15.08 -19.28 8.64
CA ILE A 49 -16.13 -18.86 7.72
C ILE A 49 -15.46 -18.48 6.40
N ASP A 50 -15.83 -19.16 5.32
CA ASP A 50 -15.20 -18.98 3.98
C ASP A 50 -13.66 -19.08 4.03
N GLY A 51 -13.13 -20.04 4.79
CA GLY A 51 -11.69 -20.25 4.95
C GLY A 51 -10.97 -19.15 5.75
N LYS A 52 -11.70 -18.32 6.51
CA LYS A 52 -11.15 -17.21 7.29
C LYS A 52 -11.51 -17.32 8.77
N ILE A 53 -10.55 -17.01 9.63
CA ILE A 53 -10.73 -17.00 11.10
C ILE A 53 -10.56 -15.59 11.70
N GLY A 54 -10.59 -14.53 10.87
CA GLY A 54 -10.57 -13.14 11.34
C GLY A 54 -9.25 -12.65 11.94
N ILE A 55 -8.14 -13.34 11.71
CA ILE A 55 -6.81 -12.92 12.15
C ILE A 55 -6.01 -12.30 11.01
N LYS A 56 -5.07 -11.42 11.37
CA LYS A 56 -4.13 -10.82 10.41
C LYS A 56 -2.70 -11.20 10.80
N PRO A 57 -1.81 -11.46 9.83
CA PRO A 57 -0.41 -11.70 10.16
C PRO A 57 0.16 -10.47 10.87
N SER A 58 0.77 -10.69 12.03
CA SER A 58 1.62 -9.67 12.64
C SER A 58 2.93 -9.66 11.88
N ILE A 59 3.01 -8.88 10.84
CA ILE A 59 4.27 -8.66 10.16
C ILE A 59 5.11 -7.79 11.09
N ASP A 60 6.10 -8.39 11.74
CA ASP A 60 7.14 -7.62 12.41
C ASP A 60 8.02 -7.01 11.31
N LYS A 61 7.56 -5.86 10.79
CA LYS A 61 8.28 -5.11 9.76
C LYS A 61 9.73 -4.85 10.16
N MET A 62 9.98 -4.76 11.47
CA MET A 62 11.31 -4.57 12.01
C MET A 62 12.16 -5.82 11.82
N LYS A 63 11.61 -7.01 12.06
CA LYS A 63 12.34 -8.28 11.91
C LYS A 63 12.64 -8.58 10.44
N ILE A 64 11.68 -8.36 9.55
CA ILE A 64 11.89 -8.50 8.09
C ILE A 64 12.92 -7.49 7.58
N MET A 65 12.88 -6.25 8.05
CA MET A 65 13.86 -5.23 7.64
C MET A 65 15.25 -5.51 8.20
N THR A 66 15.39 -6.06 9.42
CA THR A 66 16.69 -6.32 10.03
C THR A 66 17.30 -7.66 9.62
N GLU A 67 16.50 -8.70 9.39
CA GLU A 67 17.01 -10.03 9.00
C GLU A 67 17.26 -10.16 7.47
N ASN A 68 16.57 -9.39 6.63
CA ASN A 68 16.69 -9.44 5.17
C ASN A 68 17.37 -8.21 4.54
N ILE A 69 17.98 -7.33 5.36
CA ILE A 69 18.79 -6.24 4.80
C ILE A 69 20.10 -6.80 4.28
N ILE A 70 20.14 -7.02 2.98
CA ILE A 70 21.39 -7.30 2.27
C ILE A 70 22.01 -5.94 1.93
N PHE A 71 23.04 -5.55 2.69
CA PHE A 71 23.86 -4.40 2.31
C PHE A 71 24.69 -4.77 1.09
N THR A 72 24.28 -4.34 -0.09
CA THR A 72 25.09 -4.48 -1.31
C THR A 72 25.90 -3.21 -1.50
N ASN A 73 27.23 -3.36 -1.49
CA ASN A 73 28.13 -2.28 -1.88
C ASN A 73 28.06 -2.11 -3.41
N LEU A 74 27.22 -1.21 -3.86
CA LEU A 74 27.09 -0.88 -5.28
C LEU A 74 28.24 0.07 -5.68
N SER A 75 28.86 -0.18 -6.84
CA SER A 75 29.72 0.82 -7.48
C SER A 75 28.89 2.04 -7.89
N PHE A 76 29.51 3.20 -8.07
CA PHE A 76 28.81 4.42 -8.48
C PHE A 76 27.97 4.22 -9.74
N THR A 77 28.48 3.52 -10.74
CA THR A 77 27.74 3.23 -11.99
C THR A 77 26.54 2.32 -11.78
N GLN A 78 26.66 1.32 -10.90
CA GLN A 78 25.52 0.45 -10.53
C GLN A 78 24.47 1.21 -9.73
N ALA A 79 24.90 2.06 -8.78
CA ALA A 79 23.99 2.90 -8.02
C ALA A 79 23.21 3.87 -8.93
N LEU A 80 23.90 4.49 -9.89
CA LEU A 80 23.29 5.39 -10.87
C LEU A 80 22.25 4.64 -11.72
N LYS A 81 22.59 3.46 -12.25
CA LYS A 81 21.65 2.63 -13.01
C LYS A 81 20.43 2.25 -12.17
N SER A 82 20.64 1.81 -10.94
CA SER A 82 19.56 1.43 -10.03
C SER A 82 18.64 2.60 -9.67
N SER A 83 19.18 3.82 -9.58
CA SER A 83 18.38 5.02 -9.28
C SER A 83 17.39 5.38 -10.40
N PHE A 84 17.63 4.97 -11.65
CA PHE A 84 16.68 5.13 -12.75
C PHE A 84 15.67 3.97 -12.86
N LEU A 85 16.10 2.76 -12.49
CA LEU A 85 15.22 1.57 -12.59
C LEU A 85 14.26 1.45 -11.38
N LYS A 86 14.75 1.77 -10.19
CA LYS A 86 13.96 1.66 -8.96
C LYS A 86 12.64 2.42 -8.98
N PRO A 87 12.55 3.68 -9.46
CA PRO A 87 11.28 4.37 -9.60
C PRO A 87 10.27 3.64 -10.49
N ILE A 88 10.74 2.98 -11.56
CA ILE A 88 9.87 2.22 -12.48
C ILE A 88 9.30 0.98 -11.78
N GLU A 89 10.13 0.27 -11.01
CA GLU A 89 9.69 -0.86 -10.20
C GLU A 89 8.68 -0.42 -9.14
N ASP A 90 8.96 0.67 -8.42
CA ASP A 90 8.07 1.22 -7.40
C ASP A 90 6.72 1.63 -7.99
N LEU A 91 6.70 2.22 -9.19
CA LEU A 91 5.46 2.53 -9.91
C LEU A 91 4.67 1.28 -10.29
N SER A 92 5.34 0.22 -10.73
CA SER A 92 4.64 -1.03 -11.08
C SER A 92 3.92 -1.63 -9.86
N LEU A 93 4.51 -1.58 -8.68
CA LEU A 93 3.90 -1.99 -7.42
C LEU A 93 2.70 -1.11 -7.05
N GLN A 94 2.78 0.21 -7.29
CA GLN A 94 1.66 1.13 -7.07
C GLN A 94 0.47 0.80 -7.98
N PHE A 95 0.73 0.57 -9.28
CA PHE A 95 -0.32 0.14 -10.22
C PHE A 95 -0.98 -1.17 -9.80
N TRP A 96 -0.17 -2.14 -9.36
CA TRP A 96 -0.70 -3.39 -8.85
C TRP A 96 -1.60 -3.15 -7.63
N GLY A 97 -1.18 -2.32 -6.67
CA GLY A 97 -1.97 -1.93 -5.51
C GLY A 97 -3.30 -1.27 -5.88
N PHE A 98 -3.28 -0.30 -6.82
CA PHE A 98 -4.51 0.31 -7.33
C PHE A 98 -5.44 -0.70 -8.01
N SER A 99 -4.90 -1.65 -8.77
CA SER A 99 -5.70 -2.69 -9.41
C SER A 99 -6.43 -3.58 -8.38
N GLN A 100 -5.78 -3.87 -7.24
CA GLN A 100 -6.39 -4.64 -6.15
C GLN A 100 -7.57 -3.90 -5.50
N ILE A 101 -7.48 -2.57 -5.38
CA ILE A 101 -8.57 -1.74 -4.86
C ILE A 101 -9.75 -1.72 -5.85
N ILE A 102 -9.47 -1.53 -7.14
CA ILE A 102 -10.51 -1.50 -8.18
C ILE A 102 -11.21 -2.86 -8.28
N ASN A 103 -10.48 -3.96 -8.16
CA ASN A 103 -11.03 -5.32 -8.20
C ASN A 103 -11.73 -5.73 -6.88
N GLY A 104 -11.76 -4.85 -5.86
CA GLY A 104 -12.38 -5.13 -4.58
C GLY A 104 -11.61 -6.12 -3.69
N SER A 105 -10.42 -6.55 -4.10
CA SER A 105 -9.56 -7.46 -3.32
C SER A 105 -8.92 -6.76 -2.13
N MET A 106 -8.77 -5.44 -2.20
CA MET A 106 -8.24 -4.59 -1.14
C MET A 106 -9.25 -3.47 -0.83
N GLY A 107 -9.58 -3.30 0.45
CA GLY A 107 -10.46 -2.21 0.87
C GLY A 107 -9.79 -0.83 0.79
N PHE A 108 -10.61 0.22 0.78
CA PHE A 108 -10.13 1.62 0.84
C PHE A 108 -9.34 1.93 2.13
N ASP A 109 -9.47 1.10 3.17
CA ASP A 109 -8.67 1.19 4.41
C ASP A 109 -7.17 1.02 4.17
N GLY A 110 -6.78 0.40 3.05
CA GLY A 110 -5.39 0.28 2.60
C GLY A 110 -4.80 1.60 2.10
N LEU A 111 -5.63 2.54 1.65
CA LEU A 111 -5.16 3.86 1.21
C LEU A 111 -4.71 4.68 2.42
N GLY A 112 -3.47 5.14 2.37
CA GLY A 112 -2.93 6.05 3.37
C GLY A 112 -3.09 7.49 2.92
N GLY A 113 -3.65 8.31 3.81
CA GLY A 113 -3.74 9.75 3.60
C GLY A 113 -2.58 10.52 4.24
N PRO A 114 -2.72 11.84 4.37
CA PRO A 114 -1.67 12.73 4.90
C PRO A 114 -1.16 12.33 6.29
N VAL A 115 -2.06 11.83 7.15
CA VAL A 115 -1.70 11.42 8.52
C VAL A 115 -0.83 10.17 8.48
N LYS A 116 -1.22 9.17 7.69
CA LYS A 116 -0.44 7.93 7.52
C LYS A 116 0.91 8.19 6.86
N ILE A 117 0.97 9.08 5.86
CA ILE A 117 2.23 9.51 5.23
C ILE A 117 3.17 10.13 6.28
N THR A 118 2.65 11.01 7.15
CA THR A 118 3.43 11.63 8.23
C THR A 118 3.94 10.60 9.23
N GLN A 119 3.12 9.62 9.59
CA GLN A 119 3.53 8.52 10.47
C GLN A 119 4.63 7.67 9.86
N GLU A 120 4.51 7.30 8.58
CA GLU A 120 5.53 6.52 7.88
C GLU A 120 6.82 7.32 7.69
N ALA A 121 6.75 8.64 7.44
CA ALA A 121 7.91 9.53 7.44
C ALA A 121 8.63 9.52 8.80
N GLY A 122 7.86 9.62 9.88
CA GLY A 122 8.40 9.55 11.23
C GLY A 122 9.06 8.22 11.56
N LYS A 123 8.48 7.10 11.10
CA LYS A 123 9.09 5.76 11.23
C LYS A 123 10.39 5.67 10.42
N ALA A 124 10.36 6.11 9.15
CA ALA A 124 11.55 6.11 8.28
C ALA A 124 12.69 6.92 8.89
N ALA A 125 12.39 8.10 9.46
CA ALA A 125 13.39 8.92 10.16
C ALA A 125 14.01 8.22 11.38
N ARG A 126 13.22 7.45 12.14
CA ARG A 126 13.70 6.65 13.29
C ARG A 126 14.61 5.50 12.86
N TYR A 127 14.43 4.94 11.67
CA TYR A 127 15.30 3.91 11.11
C TYR A 127 16.63 4.47 10.58
N GLY A 128 16.73 5.79 10.44
CA GLY A 128 17.92 6.51 10.02
C GLY A 128 17.82 7.17 8.64
N MET A 129 18.81 8.01 8.35
CA MET A 129 18.83 8.86 7.16
C MET A 129 18.65 8.10 5.84
N PRO A 130 19.26 6.92 5.58
CA PRO A 130 19.05 6.21 4.34
C PRO A 130 17.59 5.81 4.10
N TYR A 131 16.89 5.38 5.14
CA TYR A 131 15.48 5.00 5.06
C TYR A 131 14.59 6.21 4.82
N PHE A 132 14.89 7.32 5.50
CA PHE A 132 14.15 8.56 5.30
C PHE A 132 14.31 9.10 3.88
N LEU A 133 15.53 9.11 3.35
CA LEU A 133 15.79 9.52 1.96
C LEU A 133 15.11 8.57 0.96
N GLY A 134 15.12 7.25 1.20
CA GLY A 134 14.39 6.28 0.39
C GLY A 134 12.90 6.55 0.38
N PHE A 135 12.30 6.80 1.56
CA PHE A 135 10.89 7.18 1.68
C PHE A 135 10.58 8.46 0.90
N MET A 136 11.40 9.50 1.03
CA MET A 136 11.25 10.76 0.30
C MET A 136 11.34 10.56 -1.21
N ALA A 137 12.27 9.70 -1.68
CA ALA A 137 12.40 9.36 -3.09
C ALA A 137 11.15 8.65 -3.62
N THR A 138 10.59 7.69 -2.87
CA THR A 138 9.35 7.00 -3.23
C THR A 138 8.17 7.99 -3.33
N ILE A 139 7.99 8.87 -2.35
CA ILE A 139 6.93 9.90 -2.39
C ILE A 139 7.11 10.82 -3.61
N SER A 140 8.34 11.26 -3.87
CA SER A 140 8.64 12.11 -5.04
C SER A 140 8.31 11.41 -6.36
N THR A 141 8.63 10.12 -6.48
CA THR A 141 8.30 9.30 -7.65
C THR A 141 6.80 9.19 -7.86
N ILE A 142 6.04 8.92 -6.79
CA ILE A 142 4.57 8.82 -6.84
C ILE A 142 3.95 10.16 -7.25
N LEU A 143 4.37 11.27 -6.63
CA LEU A 143 3.87 12.60 -6.95
C LEU A 143 4.19 13.01 -8.39
N GLY A 144 5.43 12.76 -8.85
CA GLY A 144 5.83 13.02 -10.22
C GLY A 144 4.98 12.23 -11.23
N PHE A 145 4.77 10.94 -10.94
CA PHE A 145 3.93 10.08 -11.77
C PHE A 145 2.47 10.56 -11.79
N MET A 146 1.86 10.86 -10.64
CA MET A 146 0.50 11.37 -10.56
C MET A 146 0.33 12.66 -11.36
N ASN A 147 1.35 13.54 -11.34
CA ASN A 147 1.33 14.78 -12.11
C ASN A 147 1.44 14.59 -13.63
N ILE A 148 1.99 13.46 -14.10
CA ILE A 148 2.06 13.13 -15.54
C ILE A 148 0.73 12.55 -16.06
N LEU A 149 -0.11 12.00 -15.19
CA LEU A 149 -1.38 11.40 -15.60
C LEU A 149 -2.31 12.46 -16.26
N PRO A 150 -3.08 12.08 -17.30
CA PRO A 150 -3.98 13.00 -17.98
C PRO A 150 -5.25 13.29 -17.16
N ILE A 151 -5.06 13.65 -15.89
CA ILE A 151 -6.14 13.95 -14.95
C ILE A 151 -6.32 15.47 -14.93
N PRO A 152 -7.51 16.02 -15.27
CA PRO A 152 -7.77 17.45 -15.16
C PRO A 152 -7.52 17.94 -13.72
N GLY A 153 -6.89 19.10 -13.59
CA GLY A 153 -6.47 19.63 -12.28
C GLY A 153 -5.02 19.31 -11.89
N LEU A 154 -4.35 18.40 -12.62
CA LEU A 154 -2.93 18.12 -12.53
C LEU A 154 -2.20 18.61 -13.78
N ASP A 155 -0.86 18.72 -13.73
CA ASP A 155 -0.03 19.20 -14.84
C ASP A 155 -0.21 18.37 -16.11
N GLY A 156 -0.28 17.05 -15.98
CA GLY A 156 -0.55 16.13 -17.10
C GLY A 156 -1.89 16.37 -17.78
N GLY A 157 -2.92 16.77 -17.02
CA GLY A 157 -4.20 17.15 -17.59
C GLY A 157 -4.10 18.42 -18.44
N HIS A 158 -3.32 19.41 -18.02
CA HIS A 158 -3.03 20.62 -18.82
C HIS A 158 -2.25 20.28 -20.08
N ALA A 159 -1.20 19.46 -19.96
CA ALA A 159 -0.42 18.97 -21.10
C ALA A 159 -1.30 18.22 -22.10
N PHE A 160 -2.17 17.33 -21.61
CA PHE A 160 -3.10 16.56 -22.42
C PHE A 160 -4.10 17.45 -23.19
N MET A 161 -4.69 18.45 -22.53
CA MET A 161 -5.56 19.42 -23.21
C MET A 161 -4.80 20.19 -24.28
N THR A 162 -3.56 20.58 -24.03
CA THR A 162 -2.72 21.29 -25.00
C THR A 162 -2.39 20.42 -26.23
N ILE A 163 -2.13 19.12 -26.01
CA ILE A 163 -1.91 18.14 -27.08
C ILE A 163 -3.17 18.01 -27.94
N ILE A 164 -4.35 17.90 -27.31
CA ILE A 164 -5.64 17.84 -28.05
C ILE A 164 -5.82 19.09 -28.93
N GLU A 165 -5.54 20.27 -28.39
CA GLU A 165 -5.62 21.53 -29.18
C GLU A 165 -4.64 21.53 -30.36
N GLY A 166 -3.42 21.05 -30.15
CA GLY A 166 -2.41 20.94 -31.18
C GLY A 166 -2.83 19.99 -32.32
N VAL A 167 -3.33 18.81 -31.96
CA VAL A 167 -3.77 17.79 -32.94
C VAL A 167 -5.05 18.21 -33.64
N SER A 168 -6.04 18.74 -32.93
CA SER A 168 -7.32 19.17 -33.47
C SER A 168 -7.26 20.50 -34.23
N ARG A 169 -6.15 21.24 -34.07
CA ARG A 169 -5.96 22.61 -34.56
C ARG A 169 -7.10 23.58 -34.17
N LYS A 170 -7.81 23.26 -33.11
CA LYS A 170 -8.91 24.06 -32.55
C LYS A 170 -8.64 24.31 -31.07
N LYS A 171 -8.78 25.57 -30.64
CA LYS A 171 -8.67 25.92 -29.22
C LYS A 171 -9.93 25.47 -28.48
N ILE A 172 -9.74 24.81 -27.33
CA ILE A 172 -10.84 24.49 -26.42
C ILE A 172 -11.27 25.81 -25.73
N PRO A 173 -12.58 26.16 -25.77
CA PRO A 173 -13.06 27.35 -25.08
C PRO A 173 -12.63 27.37 -23.60
N ILE A 174 -12.19 28.54 -23.14
CA ILE A 174 -11.68 28.69 -21.77
C ILE A 174 -12.70 28.24 -20.72
N ASN A 175 -13.97 28.52 -20.94
CA ASN A 175 -15.06 28.12 -20.03
C ASN A 175 -15.12 26.59 -19.86
N ILE A 176 -14.92 25.81 -20.95
CA ILE A 176 -14.92 24.36 -20.90
C ILE A 176 -13.71 23.88 -20.10
N LYS A 177 -12.52 24.44 -20.36
CA LYS A 177 -11.30 24.10 -19.58
C LYS A 177 -11.51 24.37 -18.09
N MET A 178 -12.01 25.53 -17.74
CA MET A 178 -12.26 25.91 -16.35
C MET A 178 -13.31 24.99 -15.70
N THR A 179 -14.37 24.65 -16.40
CA THR A 179 -15.40 23.74 -15.87
C THR A 179 -14.83 22.36 -15.58
N ILE A 180 -14.12 21.77 -16.55
CA ILE A 180 -13.49 20.45 -16.40
C ILE A 180 -12.51 20.46 -15.21
N GLN A 181 -11.67 21.50 -15.14
CA GLN A 181 -10.71 21.66 -14.05
C GLN A 181 -11.39 21.83 -12.69
N SER A 182 -12.45 22.63 -12.58
CA SER A 182 -13.18 22.86 -11.34
C SER A 182 -13.84 21.56 -10.85
N ILE A 183 -14.45 20.78 -11.73
CA ILE A 183 -15.05 19.47 -11.40
C ILE A 183 -13.96 18.52 -10.87
N ALA A 184 -12.82 18.45 -11.55
CA ALA A 184 -11.73 17.58 -11.14
C ALA A 184 -11.13 17.98 -9.78
N VAL A 185 -10.90 19.27 -9.56
CA VAL A 185 -10.41 19.79 -8.26
C VAL A 185 -11.41 19.49 -7.15
N PHE A 186 -12.71 19.70 -7.39
CA PHE A 186 -13.76 19.38 -6.41
C PHE A 186 -13.76 17.89 -6.07
N PHE A 187 -13.64 17.03 -7.08
CA PHE A 187 -13.56 15.58 -6.88
C PHE A 187 -12.30 15.18 -6.08
N LEU A 188 -11.13 15.74 -6.42
CA LEU A 188 -9.87 15.46 -5.70
C LEU A 188 -9.93 15.93 -4.25
N LEU A 189 -10.52 17.10 -3.99
CA LEU A 189 -10.73 17.61 -2.63
C LEU A 189 -11.67 16.70 -1.83
N GLY A 190 -12.77 16.26 -2.45
CA GLY A 190 -13.71 15.31 -1.84
C GLY A 190 -13.04 13.98 -1.49
N LEU A 191 -12.27 13.43 -2.43
CA LEU A 191 -11.50 12.20 -2.20
C LEU A 191 -10.49 12.36 -1.07
N THR A 192 -9.73 13.47 -1.08
CA THR A 192 -8.76 13.79 -0.01
C THR A 192 -9.45 13.89 1.34
N PHE A 193 -10.64 14.50 1.40
CA PHE A 193 -11.40 14.62 2.63
C PHE A 193 -11.86 13.26 3.15
N ILE A 194 -12.35 12.37 2.27
CA ILE A 194 -12.75 11.00 2.64
C ILE A 194 -11.55 10.22 3.18
N ILE A 195 -10.40 10.29 2.52
CA ILE A 195 -9.17 9.61 2.95
C ILE A 195 -8.71 10.16 4.31
N LEU A 196 -8.78 11.48 4.51
CA LEU A 196 -8.44 12.11 5.79
C LEU A 196 -9.35 11.64 6.93
N LEU A 197 -10.66 11.53 6.70
CA LEU A 197 -11.59 10.99 7.69
C LEU A 197 -11.27 9.52 8.01
N ASN A 198 -10.93 8.73 7.01
CA ASN A 198 -10.49 7.34 7.21
C ASN A 198 -9.20 7.26 8.03
N ASP A 199 -8.21 8.11 7.74
CA ASP A 199 -6.96 8.19 8.51
C ASP A 199 -7.22 8.55 9.98
N LEU A 200 -8.08 9.52 10.24
CA LEU A 200 -8.45 9.93 11.60
C LEU A 200 -9.18 8.82 12.36
N ARG A 201 -10.09 8.11 11.69
CA ARG A 201 -10.78 6.96 12.28
C ARG A 201 -9.83 5.84 12.68
N ASN A 202 -8.75 5.64 11.94
CA ASN A 202 -7.74 4.61 12.22
C ASN A 202 -6.71 5.03 13.29
N LEU A 203 -6.77 6.28 13.77
CA LEU A 203 -5.94 6.80 14.85
C LEU A 203 -6.53 6.51 16.25
N PHE A 204 -7.84 6.37 16.32
CA PHE A 204 -8.62 6.13 17.54
C PHE A 204 -9.22 4.72 17.54
#